data_d4d83268597620cf8f5d20a32dd78c6f
#
_entry.id   d4d83268597620cf8f5d20a32dd78c6f
#
_cell.length_a   1.000
_cell.length_b   1.000
_cell.length_c   1.000
_cell.angle_alpha   90.00
_cell.angle_beta   90.00
_cell.angle_gamma   90.00
#
_symmetry.space_group_name_H-M   'P 1'
#
loop_
_entity.id
_entity.type
_entity.pdbx_description
1 polymer ?
#
loop_
_entity_poly.entity_id
_entity_poly.type
_entity_poly.pdbx_seq_one_letter_code
_entity_poly.pdbx_strand_id
1 'polypeptide(L)'
;MEKKLKILITDDSQLLRKKLRAELEGLGCEVIEAENGKEAVMKDLQEKPDGIFLDIVMPEVGGIEALQVIREVNPEIPVIMLSSAGTPQKLMETLKMGALDFIQKPYTSEQIKKALASIRKKV
;
A
#
# COMPACT_ATOMS: atom_id res chain seq x y z
N MET A 1 5.72 5.60 -23.82
CA MET A 1 6.48 5.50 -22.55
C MET A 1 5.54 5.40 -21.38
N GLU A 2 5.86 4.52 -20.46
CA GLU A 2 5.04 4.39 -19.25
C GLU A 2 5.32 5.53 -18.29
N LYS A 3 4.26 5.98 -17.63
CA LYS A 3 4.36 6.98 -16.57
C LYS A 3 5.16 6.42 -15.40
N LYS A 4 6.03 7.24 -14.82
CA LYS A 4 6.71 6.89 -13.58
C LYS A 4 5.70 6.94 -12.45
N LEU A 5 5.45 5.80 -11.82
CA LEU A 5 4.47 5.72 -10.74
C LEU A 5 5.01 6.25 -9.43
N LYS A 6 4.17 6.98 -8.72
CA LYS A 6 4.46 7.48 -7.38
C LYS A 6 3.70 6.58 -6.40
N ILE A 7 4.43 5.85 -5.57
CA ILE A 7 3.85 4.83 -4.69
C ILE A 7 4.08 5.21 -3.24
N LEU A 8 3.00 5.20 -2.46
CA LEU A 8 3.06 5.38 -1.02
C LEU A 8 3.15 4.00 -0.37
N ILE A 9 4.15 3.80 0.49
CA ILE A 9 4.25 2.56 1.26
C ILE A 9 4.08 2.88 2.74
N THR A 10 3.28 2.05 3.42
CA THR A 10 2.91 2.27 4.81
C THR A 10 3.15 1.00 5.61
N ASP A 11 4.10 1.07 6.53
CA ASP A 11 4.48 -0.04 7.39
C ASP A 11 5.17 0.58 8.60
N ASP A 12 4.88 0.09 9.80
CA ASP A 12 5.53 0.59 11.01
C ASP A 12 6.97 0.10 11.17
N SER A 13 7.35 -0.93 10.43
CA SER A 13 8.73 -1.44 10.43
C SER A 13 9.60 -0.66 9.46
N GLN A 14 10.54 0.09 9.98
CA GLN A 14 11.48 0.85 9.15
C GLN A 14 12.27 -0.08 8.22
N LEU A 15 12.66 -1.24 8.72
CA LEU A 15 13.42 -2.20 7.92
C LEU A 15 12.61 -2.70 6.73
N LEU A 16 11.35 -3.08 6.96
CA LEU A 16 10.49 -3.57 5.89
C LEU A 16 10.15 -2.47 4.89
N ARG A 17 9.91 -1.23 5.38
CA ARG A 17 9.70 -0.10 4.47
C ARG A 17 10.90 0.11 3.57
N LYS A 18 12.10 0.08 4.11
CA LYS A 18 13.33 0.28 3.31
C LYS A 18 13.50 -0.80 2.26
N LYS A 19 13.20 -2.05 2.61
CA LYS A 19 13.29 -3.16 1.66
C LYS A 19 12.29 -3.00 0.52
N LEU A 20 11.05 -2.68 0.85
CA LEU A 20 10.00 -2.49 -0.15
C LEU A 20 10.31 -1.28 -1.02
N ARG A 21 10.80 -0.20 -0.42
CA ARG A 21 11.21 0.99 -1.15
C ARG A 21 12.28 0.65 -2.19
N ALA A 22 13.32 -0.09 -1.78
CA ALA A 22 14.38 -0.47 -2.69
C ALA A 22 13.86 -1.28 -3.87
N GLU A 23 12.94 -2.22 -3.61
CA GLU A 23 12.30 -3.01 -4.67
C GLU A 23 11.55 -2.11 -5.66
N LEU A 24 10.72 -1.21 -5.14
CA LEU A 24 9.90 -0.35 -5.99
C LEU A 24 10.74 0.66 -6.76
N GLU A 25 11.77 1.22 -6.13
CA GLU A 25 12.69 2.14 -6.82
C GLU A 25 13.45 1.41 -7.93
N GLY A 26 13.82 0.16 -7.68
CA GLY A 26 14.45 -0.68 -8.69
C GLY A 26 13.53 -0.95 -9.88
N LEU A 27 12.22 -0.86 -9.68
CA LEU A 27 11.22 -1.02 -10.73
C LEU A 27 10.82 0.31 -11.36
N GLY A 28 11.51 1.38 -11.03
CA GLY A 28 11.30 2.69 -11.64
C GLY A 28 10.25 3.57 -10.96
N CYS A 29 9.86 3.26 -9.72
CA CYS A 29 8.87 4.06 -9.00
C CYS A 29 9.52 5.16 -8.19
N GLU A 30 8.80 6.26 -8.01
CA GLU A 30 9.06 7.24 -6.98
C GLU A 30 8.32 6.75 -5.72
N VAL A 31 8.99 6.74 -4.57
CA VAL A 31 8.42 6.15 -3.35
C VAL A 31 8.30 7.18 -2.23
N ILE A 32 7.15 7.17 -1.57
CA ILE A 32 6.87 7.96 -0.38
C ILE A 32 6.59 6.98 0.75
N GLU A 33 7.03 7.29 1.95
CA GLU A 33 6.87 6.41 3.10
C GLU A 33 5.97 7.03 4.18
N ALA A 34 5.19 6.16 4.84
CA ALA A 34 4.43 6.50 6.03
C ALA A 34 4.64 5.38 7.05
N GLU A 35 4.62 5.71 8.33
CA GLU A 35 4.88 4.72 9.38
C GLU A 35 3.64 4.32 10.18
N ASN A 36 2.50 4.94 9.88
CA ASN A 36 1.22 4.59 10.52
C ASN A 36 0.06 5.03 9.63
N GLY A 37 -1.15 4.65 10.00
CA GLY A 37 -2.33 4.92 9.20
C GLY A 37 -2.67 6.39 9.07
N LYS A 38 -2.47 7.17 10.14
CA LYS A 38 -2.73 8.61 10.11
C LYS A 38 -1.82 9.30 9.11
N GLU A 39 -0.54 8.96 9.16
CA GLU A 39 0.45 9.51 8.23
C GLU A 39 0.16 9.09 6.79
N ALA A 40 -0.34 7.86 6.60
CA ALA A 40 -0.71 7.38 5.27
C ALA A 40 -1.83 8.22 4.67
N VAL A 41 -2.85 8.55 5.45
CA VAL A 41 -3.95 9.39 4.98
C VAL A 41 -3.45 10.78 4.62
N MET A 42 -2.61 11.36 5.46
CA MET A 42 -2.04 12.68 5.21
C MET A 42 -1.19 12.71 3.95
N LYS A 43 -0.35 11.69 3.77
CA LYS A 43 0.52 11.59 2.59
C LYS A 43 -0.28 11.35 1.32
N ASP A 44 -1.36 10.57 1.40
CA ASP A 44 -2.25 10.38 0.27
C ASP A 44 -2.83 11.71 -0.21
N LEU A 45 -3.28 12.53 0.71
CA LEU A 45 -3.87 13.83 0.38
C LEU A 45 -2.82 14.82 -0.13
N GLN A 46 -1.65 14.87 0.48
CA GLN A 46 -0.61 15.83 0.15
C GLN A 46 0.15 15.49 -1.12
N GLU A 47 0.50 14.23 -1.28
CA GLU A 47 1.41 13.79 -2.34
C GLU A 47 0.70 13.22 -3.56
N LYS A 48 -0.56 12.89 -3.43
CA LYS A 48 -1.39 12.33 -4.52
C LYS A 48 -0.71 11.16 -5.22
N PRO A 49 -0.40 10.08 -4.49
CA PRO A 49 0.26 8.92 -5.10
C PRO A 49 -0.64 8.22 -6.13
N ASP A 50 -0.03 7.42 -6.97
CA ASP A 50 -0.74 6.62 -7.96
C ASP A 50 -1.25 5.30 -7.37
N GLY A 51 -0.65 4.85 -6.28
CA GLY A 51 -1.07 3.64 -5.59
C GLY A 51 -0.46 3.59 -4.19
N ILE A 52 -1.04 2.74 -3.35
CA ILE A 52 -0.63 2.61 -1.95
C ILE A 52 -0.41 1.15 -1.58
N PHE A 53 0.69 0.86 -0.89
CA PHE A 53 0.88 -0.40 -0.16
C PHE A 53 0.65 -0.09 1.30
N LEU A 54 -0.31 -0.77 1.93
CA LEU A 54 -0.81 -0.42 3.26
C LEU A 54 -0.83 -1.64 4.17
N ASP A 55 -0.02 -1.61 5.22
CA ASP A 55 0.02 -2.68 6.21
C ASP A 55 -1.29 -2.66 7.04
N ILE A 56 -1.81 -3.84 7.35
CA ILE A 56 -3.03 -3.97 8.16
C ILE A 56 -2.76 -3.63 9.63
N VAL A 57 -1.66 -4.15 10.18
CA VAL A 57 -1.37 -3.98 11.62
C VAL A 57 -0.33 -2.90 11.83
N MET A 58 -0.76 -1.79 12.40
CA MET A 58 0.10 -0.65 12.73
C MET A 58 -0.37 -0.01 14.03
N PRO A 59 0.53 0.66 14.77
CA PRO A 59 0.11 1.37 15.99
C PRO A 59 -0.81 2.55 15.68
N GLU A 60 -1.60 2.95 16.68
CA GLU A 60 -2.56 4.06 16.60
C GLU A 60 -3.67 3.77 15.58
N VAL A 61 -3.53 4.28 14.35
CA VAL A 61 -4.50 4.03 13.30
C VAL A 61 -3.99 2.89 12.43
N GLY A 62 -4.72 1.76 12.47
CA GLY A 62 -4.36 0.58 11.69
C GLY A 62 -4.72 0.70 10.22
N GLY A 63 -4.32 -0.31 9.45
CA GLY A 63 -4.52 -0.30 8.01
C GLY A 63 -5.98 -0.31 7.58
N ILE A 64 -6.84 -0.99 8.33
CA ILE A 64 -8.28 -1.05 7.99
C ILE A 64 -8.91 0.33 8.16
N GLU A 65 -8.63 0.99 9.28
CA GLU A 65 -9.15 2.33 9.54
C GLU A 65 -8.61 3.33 8.52
N ALA A 66 -7.33 3.22 8.17
CA ALA A 66 -6.72 4.08 7.15
C ALA A 66 -7.36 3.84 5.79
N LEU A 67 -7.60 2.58 5.42
CA LEU A 67 -8.25 2.24 4.15
C LEU A 67 -9.64 2.86 4.07
N GLN A 68 -10.39 2.80 5.17
CA GLN A 68 -11.73 3.37 5.22
C GLN A 68 -11.70 4.87 4.90
N VAL A 69 -10.79 5.61 5.53
CA VAL A 69 -10.66 7.05 5.29
C VAL A 69 -10.17 7.33 3.87
N ILE A 70 -9.18 6.57 3.40
CA ILE A 70 -8.64 6.73 2.05
C ILE A 70 -9.75 6.51 1.00
N ARG A 71 -10.60 5.48 1.20
CA ARG A 71 -11.73 5.25 0.28
C ARG A 71 -12.70 6.43 0.23
N GLU A 72 -12.89 7.11 1.34
CA GLU A 72 -13.78 8.27 1.40
C GLU A 72 -13.20 9.48 0.67
N VAL A 73 -11.91 9.75 0.87
CA VAL A 73 -11.27 10.96 0.32
C VAL A 73 -10.69 10.74 -1.08
N ASN A 74 -10.43 9.49 -1.45
CA ASN A 74 -9.81 9.16 -2.73
C ASN A 74 -10.32 7.79 -3.19
N PRO A 75 -11.59 7.73 -3.63
CA PRO A 75 -12.24 6.43 -3.89
C PRO A 75 -11.63 5.64 -5.05
N GLU A 76 -10.86 6.27 -5.91
CA GLU A 76 -10.31 5.61 -7.11
C GLU A 76 -8.90 5.07 -6.92
N ILE A 77 -8.19 5.45 -5.84
CA ILE A 77 -6.80 5.04 -5.71
C ILE A 77 -6.66 3.55 -5.45
N PRO A 78 -5.80 2.85 -6.21
CA PRO A 78 -5.56 1.43 -5.95
C PRO A 78 -4.73 1.23 -4.69
N VAL A 79 -5.20 0.34 -3.81
CA VAL A 79 -4.55 0.03 -2.54
C VAL A 79 -4.27 -1.47 -2.47
N ILE A 80 -3.01 -1.82 -2.22
CA ILE A 80 -2.58 -3.20 -1.98
C ILE A 80 -2.35 -3.36 -0.48
N MET A 81 -3.06 -4.28 0.14
CA MET A 81 -2.89 -4.52 1.57
C MET A 81 -1.69 -5.43 1.82
N LEU A 82 -0.95 -5.16 2.88
CA LEU A 82 0.16 -6.00 3.33
C LEU A 82 -0.26 -6.65 4.65
N SER A 83 -0.02 -7.94 4.81
CA SER A 83 -0.39 -8.61 6.04
C SER A 83 0.67 -9.59 6.52
N SER A 84 0.77 -9.75 7.82
CA SER A 84 1.52 -10.84 8.42
C SER A 84 0.60 -12.04 8.57
N ALA A 85 1.19 -13.20 8.87
CA ALA A 85 0.43 -14.43 9.09
C ALA A 85 -0.60 -14.24 10.21
N GLY A 86 -1.79 -14.82 10.05
CA GLY A 86 -2.83 -14.78 11.06
C GLY A 86 -3.92 -13.74 10.84
N THR A 87 -3.98 -13.08 9.68
CA THR A 87 -5.02 -12.07 9.41
C THR A 87 -5.88 -12.34 8.18
N PRO A 88 -6.21 -13.62 7.83
CA PRO A 88 -6.96 -13.87 6.59
C PRO A 88 -8.36 -13.28 6.57
N GLN A 89 -9.06 -13.26 7.71
CA GLN A 89 -10.40 -12.66 7.78
C GLN A 89 -10.35 -11.16 7.56
N LYS A 90 -9.33 -10.49 8.12
CA LYS A 90 -9.14 -9.05 7.92
C LYS A 90 -8.81 -8.71 6.47
N LEU A 91 -8.07 -9.59 5.80
CA LEU A 91 -7.76 -9.41 4.38
C LEU A 91 -9.03 -9.44 3.53
N MET A 92 -9.90 -10.40 3.77
CA MET A 92 -11.17 -10.48 3.05
C MET A 92 -12.02 -9.23 3.27
N GLU A 93 -12.01 -8.72 4.50
CA GLU A 93 -12.72 -7.49 4.85
C GLU A 93 -12.20 -6.30 4.04
N THR A 94 -10.88 -6.18 3.89
CA THR A 94 -10.30 -5.07 3.11
C THR A 94 -10.65 -5.15 1.63
N LEU A 95 -10.76 -6.35 1.07
CA LEU A 95 -11.19 -6.50 -0.32
C LEU A 95 -12.63 -6.03 -0.49
N LYS A 96 -13.51 -6.30 0.48
CA LYS A 96 -14.89 -5.81 0.46
C LYS A 96 -14.94 -4.29 0.57
N MET A 97 -13.95 -3.68 1.21
CA MET A 97 -13.85 -2.23 1.37
C MET A 97 -13.22 -1.56 0.16
N GLY A 98 -12.87 -2.32 -0.86
CA GLY A 98 -12.35 -1.75 -2.09
C GLY A 98 -10.83 -1.82 -2.28
N ALA A 99 -10.11 -2.55 -1.43
CA ALA A 99 -8.69 -2.80 -1.68
C ALA A 99 -8.56 -3.59 -2.99
N LEU A 100 -7.56 -3.28 -3.78
CA LEU A 100 -7.37 -3.92 -5.08
C LEU A 100 -6.91 -5.36 -4.92
N ASP A 101 -6.02 -5.60 -3.96
CA ASP A 101 -5.46 -6.93 -3.74
C ASP A 101 -4.71 -6.91 -2.40
N PHE A 102 -4.12 -8.03 -2.05
CA PHE A 102 -3.29 -8.13 -0.85
C PHE A 102 -2.12 -9.06 -1.11
N ILE A 103 -1.05 -8.90 -0.33
CA ILE A 103 0.07 -9.83 -0.31
C ILE A 103 0.47 -10.10 1.13
N GLN A 104 0.85 -11.36 1.41
CA GLN A 104 1.25 -11.78 2.74
C GLN A 104 2.76 -11.68 2.90
N LYS A 105 3.20 -11.28 4.08
CA LYS A 105 4.61 -11.23 4.44
C LYS A 105 5.06 -12.63 4.88
N PRO A 106 6.27 -13.04 4.56
CA PRO A 106 7.23 -12.35 3.70
C PRO A 106 6.83 -12.47 2.22
N TYR A 107 7.00 -11.40 1.47
CA TYR A 107 6.63 -11.39 0.06
C TYR A 107 7.87 -11.45 -0.84
N THR A 108 7.66 -11.92 -2.06
CA THR A 108 8.74 -12.06 -3.05
C THR A 108 8.75 -10.86 -3.99
N SER A 109 9.86 -10.71 -4.71
CA SER A 109 9.97 -9.69 -5.76
C SER A 109 8.89 -9.86 -6.82
N GLU A 110 8.56 -11.11 -7.16
CA GLU A 110 7.52 -11.40 -8.15
C GLU A 110 6.14 -10.92 -7.69
N GLN A 111 5.84 -11.08 -6.40
CA GLN A 111 4.57 -10.60 -5.85
C GLN A 111 4.50 -9.08 -5.91
N ILE A 112 5.59 -8.38 -5.62
CA ILE A 112 5.66 -6.93 -5.71
C ILE A 112 5.47 -6.47 -7.16
N LYS A 113 6.14 -7.09 -8.11
CA LYS A 113 6.00 -6.78 -9.54
C LYS A 113 4.57 -6.95 -10.01
N LYS A 114 3.92 -8.04 -9.60
CA LYS A 114 2.53 -8.34 -9.98
C LYS A 114 1.57 -7.31 -9.40
N ALA A 115 1.76 -6.93 -8.13
CA ALA A 115 0.95 -5.91 -7.49
C ALA A 115 1.12 -4.56 -8.19
N LEU A 116 2.35 -4.21 -8.52
CA LEU A 116 2.65 -2.97 -9.23
C LEU A 116 2.00 -2.94 -10.61
N ALA A 117 2.02 -4.07 -11.32
CA ALA A 117 1.36 -4.18 -12.61
C ALA A 117 -0.15 -3.97 -12.49
N SER A 118 -0.76 -4.48 -11.42
CA SER A 118 -2.18 -4.28 -11.17
C SER A 118 -2.50 -2.80 -10.90
N ILE A 119 -1.63 -2.12 -10.15
CA ILE A 119 -1.78 -0.68 -9.91
C ILE A 119 -1.67 0.08 -11.23
N ARG A 120 -0.67 -0.26 -12.05
CA ARG A 120 -0.42 0.42 -13.33
C ARG A 120 -1.63 0.35 -14.27
N LYS A 121 -2.38 -0.75 -14.23
CA LYS A 121 -3.58 -0.89 -15.04
C LYS A 121 -4.70 0.07 -14.64
N LYS A 122 -4.66 0.61 -13.42
CA LYS A 122 -5.71 1.49 -12.89
C LYS A 122 -5.42 2.99 -13.13
N VAL A 123 -4.20 3.32 -13.51
CA VAL A 123 -3.83 4.72 -13.72
C VAL A 123 -3.64 5.08 -15.19
#